data_c42197a6b0221ac902b9b156be44e8cb
#
_entry.id   c42197a6b0221ac902b9b156be44e8cb
#
_cell.length_a   1.000
_cell.length_b   1.000
_cell.length_c   1.000
_cell.angle_alpha   90.00
_cell.angle_beta   90.00
_cell.angle_gamma   90.00
#
_symmetry.space_group_name_H-M   'P 1'
#
loop_
_entity.id
_entity.type
_entity.pdbx_description
1 polymer ?
#
loop_
_entity_poly.entity_id
_entity_poly.type
_entity_poly.pdbx_seq_one_letter_code
_entity_poly.pdbx_strand_id
1 'polypeptide(L)'
;MCMIYNTSEIHFQQATTLTPEQFVAGLTDFGSGRSNLFGNSTDEYLNVYHLGSFEADVTEGSHGIWERLHYDWSVPNHVALTTTDSNVWGGLSGYTYTFTHQPNGTTHIDVFIVREGKNFKGRLLGLVLRTIGKGVLRRVFENSVQAIEARNLAKLSKVDLLVSKSAEKSS
;
A
#
# COMPACT_ATOMS: atom_id res chain seq x y z
N MET A 1 -17.82 15.71 29.03
CA MET A 1 -17.87 14.34 28.45
C MET A 1 -16.68 14.17 27.53
N CYS A 2 -15.64 13.52 28.01
CA CYS A 2 -14.39 13.35 27.25
C CYS A 2 -14.67 12.31 26.17
N MET A 3 -14.76 12.72 24.90
CA MET A 3 -14.78 11.78 23.77
C MET A 3 -13.41 11.10 23.76
N ILE A 4 -13.36 9.85 24.21
CA ILE A 4 -12.18 9.01 24.01
C ILE A 4 -12.17 8.68 22.51
N TYR A 5 -11.46 9.48 21.73
CA TYR A 5 -11.15 9.14 20.35
C TYR A 5 -10.35 7.83 20.37
N ASN A 6 -10.99 6.77 19.94
CA ASN A 6 -10.36 5.43 19.88
C ASN A 6 -9.52 5.33 18.60
N THR A 7 -8.61 6.28 18.44
CA THR A 7 -7.72 6.42 17.30
C THR A 7 -6.39 5.74 17.60
N SER A 8 -5.95 4.89 16.72
CA SER A 8 -4.63 4.26 16.78
C SER A 8 -3.76 4.85 15.68
N GLU A 9 -2.60 5.37 16.06
CA GLU A 9 -1.60 5.91 15.15
C GLU A 9 -0.38 4.98 15.15
N ILE A 10 0.08 4.62 13.95
CA ILE A 10 1.21 3.73 13.77
C ILE A 10 2.15 4.38 12.76
N HIS A 11 3.41 4.51 13.17
CA HIS A 11 4.46 5.12 12.38
C HIS A 11 5.69 4.22 12.34
N PHE A 12 6.21 3.97 11.14
CA PHE A 12 7.46 3.25 10.92
C PHE A 12 8.09 3.63 9.58
N GLN A 13 9.35 3.26 9.42
CA GLN A 13 10.11 3.50 8.18
C GLN A 13 10.58 2.18 7.59
N GLN A 14 10.64 2.13 6.27
CA GLN A 14 11.13 1.00 5.49
C GLN A 14 12.09 1.50 4.41
N ALA A 15 13.30 0.92 4.34
CA ALA A 15 14.21 1.13 3.24
C ALA A 15 13.89 0.17 2.08
N THR A 16 14.05 0.63 0.85
CA THR A 16 13.84 -0.16 -0.37
C THR A 16 14.80 0.27 -1.48
N THR A 17 15.02 -0.61 -2.43
CA THR A 17 15.73 -0.31 -3.70
C THR A 17 14.80 0.27 -4.77
N LEU A 18 13.49 0.28 -4.53
CA LEU A 18 12.51 0.87 -5.45
C LEU A 18 12.66 2.40 -5.50
N THR A 19 12.45 2.97 -6.69
CA THR A 19 12.16 4.40 -6.78
C THR A 19 10.73 4.68 -6.29
N PRO A 20 10.40 5.92 -5.91
CA PRO A 20 9.04 6.29 -5.56
C PRO A 20 8.03 5.90 -6.64
N GLU A 21 8.35 6.12 -7.91
CA GLU A 21 7.49 5.80 -9.05
C GLU A 21 7.25 4.30 -9.19
N GLN A 22 8.28 3.49 -8.97
CA GLN A 22 8.16 2.02 -9.00
C GLN A 22 7.26 1.51 -7.87
N PHE A 23 7.39 2.09 -6.68
CA PHE A 23 6.52 1.76 -5.56
C PHE A 23 5.07 2.17 -5.85
N VAL A 24 4.84 3.39 -6.30
CA VAL A 24 3.50 3.90 -6.67
C VAL A 24 2.88 3.03 -7.75
N ALA A 25 3.63 2.66 -8.80
CA ALA A 25 3.15 1.77 -9.85
C ALA A 25 2.75 0.38 -9.32
N GLY A 26 3.44 -0.15 -8.30
CA GLY A 26 3.04 -1.38 -7.61
C GLY A 26 1.80 -1.18 -6.74
N LEU A 27 1.75 -0.07 -5.99
CA LEU A 27 0.65 0.26 -5.09
C LEU A 27 -0.66 0.50 -5.84
N THR A 28 -0.60 1.11 -7.02
CA THR A 28 -1.76 1.46 -7.85
C THR A 28 -2.07 0.45 -8.95
N ASP A 29 -1.42 -0.71 -8.94
CA ASP A 29 -1.79 -1.82 -9.81
C ASP A 29 -2.95 -2.61 -9.20
N PHE A 30 -4.16 -2.28 -9.62
CA PHE A 30 -5.40 -2.92 -9.21
C PHE A 30 -5.79 -4.10 -10.13
N GLY A 31 -4.84 -4.67 -10.85
CA GLY A 31 -5.05 -5.83 -11.71
C GLY A 31 -5.14 -7.15 -10.94
N SER A 32 -5.38 -8.24 -11.69
CA SER A 32 -5.37 -9.60 -11.14
C SER A 32 -4.02 -9.94 -10.51
N GLY A 33 -4.03 -10.61 -9.38
CA GLY A 33 -2.82 -10.94 -8.61
C GLY A 33 -2.36 -9.85 -7.65
N ARG A 34 -3.19 -8.83 -7.38
CA ARG A 34 -2.92 -7.82 -6.37
C ARG A 34 -2.64 -8.44 -5.00
N SER A 35 -3.35 -9.52 -4.64
CA SER A 35 -3.13 -10.27 -3.41
C SER A 35 -1.70 -10.84 -3.26
N ASN A 36 -0.98 -11.02 -4.36
CA ASN A 36 0.44 -11.41 -4.32
C ASN A 36 1.37 -10.25 -3.90
N LEU A 37 0.93 -9.01 -4.09
CA LEU A 37 1.64 -7.80 -3.66
C LEU A 37 1.17 -7.33 -2.28
N PHE A 38 -0.13 -7.35 -2.07
CA PHE A 38 -0.79 -6.88 -0.84
C PHE A 38 -1.72 -7.97 -0.31
N GLY A 39 -1.26 -8.77 0.64
CA GLY A 39 -2.01 -9.91 1.17
C GLY A 39 -3.32 -9.55 1.89
N ASN A 40 -3.54 -8.27 2.19
CA ASN A 40 -4.78 -7.74 2.73
C ASN A 40 -5.78 -7.25 1.67
N SER A 41 -5.45 -7.42 0.39
CA SER A 41 -6.30 -7.05 -0.75
C SER A 41 -6.55 -8.28 -1.63
N THR A 42 -7.59 -9.06 -1.29
CA THR A 42 -7.96 -10.25 -2.06
C THR A 42 -8.88 -9.90 -3.21
N ASP A 43 -8.80 -10.65 -4.30
CA ASP A 43 -9.53 -10.37 -5.54
C ASP A 43 -11.06 -10.32 -5.33
N GLU A 44 -11.60 -11.06 -4.35
CA GLU A 44 -13.04 -11.08 -4.03
C GLU A 44 -13.56 -9.75 -3.47
N TYR A 45 -12.68 -8.94 -2.83
CA TYR A 45 -13.02 -7.64 -2.28
C TYR A 45 -12.61 -6.49 -3.19
N LEU A 46 -11.73 -6.75 -4.17
CA LEU A 46 -11.20 -5.72 -5.04
C LEU A 46 -12.25 -5.21 -6.01
N ASN A 47 -12.61 -3.94 -5.89
CA ASN A 47 -13.51 -3.27 -6.82
C ASN A 47 -13.01 -1.83 -7.09
N VAL A 48 -12.66 -1.56 -8.33
CA VAL A 48 -12.21 -0.24 -8.79
C VAL A 48 -13.39 0.54 -9.33
N TYR A 49 -13.74 1.65 -8.69
CA TYR A 49 -14.85 2.53 -9.09
C TYR A 49 -14.37 3.66 -9.99
N HIS A 50 -13.17 4.17 -9.72
CA HIS A 50 -12.52 5.20 -10.49
C HIS A 50 -11.02 4.96 -10.54
N LEU A 51 -10.42 5.23 -11.69
CA LEU A 51 -8.97 5.22 -11.88
C LEU A 51 -8.58 6.38 -12.79
N GLY A 52 -8.01 7.42 -12.18
CA GLY A 52 -7.45 8.58 -12.86
C GLY A 52 -5.93 8.49 -13.02
N SER A 53 -5.33 9.58 -13.50
CA SER A 53 -3.87 9.66 -13.66
C SER A 53 -3.11 9.74 -12.33
N PHE A 54 -3.74 10.32 -11.30
CA PHE A 54 -3.11 10.58 -10.00
C PHE A 54 -4.02 10.26 -8.80
N GLU A 55 -5.14 9.59 -9.04
CA GLU A 55 -6.11 9.23 -8.02
C GLU A 55 -6.85 7.94 -8.39
N ALA A 56 -7.43 7.25 -7.39
CA ALA A 56 -8.31 6.13 -7.61
C ALA A 56 -9.27 5.97 -6.42
N ASP A 57 -10.47 5.44 -6.70
CA ASP A 57 -11.43 5.01 -5.69
C ASP A 57 -11.61 3.49 -5.79
N VAL A 58 -11.23 2.79 -4.72
CA VAL A 58 -11.14 1.33 -4.71
C VAL A 58 -11.70 0.77 -3.41
N THR A 59 -12.47 -0.31 -3.50
CA THR A 59 -12.75 -1.15 -2.32
C THR A 59 -11.76 -2.29 -2.29
N GLU A 60 -11.15 -2.50 -1.13
CA GLU A 60 -10.21 -3.57 -0.86
C GLU A 60 -10.55 -4.26 0.47
N GLY A 61 -10.05 -5.46 0.66
CA GLY A 61 -10.26 -6.16 1.92
C GLY A 61 -9.83 -7.63 1.89
N SER A 62 -9.97 -8.26 3.05
CA SER A 62 -9.73 -9.68 3.26
C SER A 62 -10.36 -10.13 4.58
N HIS A 63 -10.66 -11.42 4.70
CA HIS A 63 -11.13 -12.03 5.95
C HIS A 63 -12.35 -11.33 6.59
N GLY A 64 -13.30 -10.85 5.77
CA GLY A 64 -14.52 -10.19 6.26
C GLY A 64 -14.30 -8.75 6.74
N ILE A 65 -13.15 -8.15 6.48
CA ILE A 65 -12.87 -6.73 6.68
C ILE A 65 -12.66 -6.10 5.32
N TRP A 66 -13.38 -5.03 5.04
CA TRP A 66 -13.24 -4.28 3.81
C TRP A 66 -13.22 -2.79 4.10
N GLU A 67 -12.58 -2.03 3.22
CA GLU A 67 -12.60 -0.58 3.22
C GLU A 67 -12.60 -0.04 1.79
N ARG A 68 -13.33 1.05 1.59
CA ARG A 68 -13.25 1.87 0.39
C ARG A 68 -12.23 2.95 0.64
N LEU A 69 -11.23 3.01 -0.23
CA LEU A 69 -10.12 3.92 -0.15
C LEU A 69 -10.13 4.88 -1.32
N HIS A 70 -9.95 6.15 -1.03
CA HIS A 70 -9.53 7.14 -2.01
C HIS A 70 -8.02 7.23 -1.97
N TYR A 71 -7.38 6.89 -3.09
CA TYR A 71 -5.95 6.99 -3.33
C TYR A 71 -5.65 8.32 -3.97
N ASP A 72 -4.65 9.05 -3.50
CA ASP A 72 -4.13 10.28 -4.11
C ASP A 72 -2.59 10.22 -4.12
N TRP A 73 -2.02 10.30 -5.34
CA TRP A 73 -0.57 10.38 -5.58
C TRP A 73 -0.22 11.56 -6.48
N SER A 74 -1.03 12.62 -6.45
CA SER A 74 -0.82 13.85 -7.22
C SER A 74 0.36 14.68 -6.73
N VAL A 75 0.77 14.49 -5.46
CA VAL A 75 1.91 15.19 -4.87
C VAL A 75 3.18 14.34 -5.03
N PRO A 76 4.27 14.89 -5.60
CA PRO A 76 5.53 14.16 -5.74
C PRO A 76 6.03 13.61 -4.41
N ASN A 77 6.54 12.38 -4.43
CA ASN A 77 7.07 11.68 -3.25
C ASN A 77 6.08 11.52 -2.08
N HIS A 78 4.79 11.53 -2.39
CA HIS A 78 3.74 11.40 -1.39
C HIS A 78 2.55 10.63 -1.94
N VAL A 79 2.01 9.71 -1.15
CA VAL A 79 0.75 9.02 -1.46
C VAL A 79 -0.12 9.03 -0.21
N ALA A 80 -1.37 9.45 -0.36
CA ALA A 80 -2.38 9.38 0.69
C ALA A 80 -3.48 8.39 0.30
N LEU A 81 -3.90 7.57 1.24
CA LEU A 81 -5.06 6.69 1.13
C LEU A 81 -6.04 7.07 2.24
N THR A 82 -7.18 7.61 1.88
CA THR A 82 -8.22 8.00 2.84
C THR A 82 -9.34 6.97 2.84
N THR A 83 -9.67 6.44 4.00
CA THR A 83 -10.83 5.55 4.16
C THR A 83 -12.12 6.37 4.02
N THR A 84 -12.86 6.16 2.94
CA THR A 84 -14.14 6.83 2.67
C THR A 84 -15.32 6.04 3.19
N ASP A 85 -15.20 4.71 3.25
CA ASP A 85 -16.15 3.81 3.90
C ASP A 85 -15.45 2.50 4.31
N SER A 86 -16.02 1.79 5.29
CA SER A 86 -15.53 0.48 5.74
C SER A 86 -16.56 -0.17 6.67
N ASN A 87 -16.51 -1.47 6.82
CA ASN A 87 -17.33 -2.17 7.81
C ASN A 87 -16.77 -2.08 9.26
N VAL A 88 -15.56 -1.57 9.46
CA VAL A 88 -14.94 -1.48 10.80
C VAL A 88 -14.27 -0.14 11.08
N TRP A 89 -13.75 0.55 10.06
CA TRP A 89 -13.02 1.80 10.19
C TRP A 89 -13.87 3.01 9.82
N GLY A 90 -13.56 4.15 10.35
CA GLY A 90 -14.24 5.42 10.08
C GLY A 90 -13.37 6.61 10.45
N GLY A 91 -13.97 7.79 10.50
CA GLY A 91 -13.32 9.04 10.93
C GLY A 91 -12.09 9.38 10.09
N LEU A 92 -10.93 9.50 10.74
CA LEU A 92 -9.67 9.89 10.15
C LEU A 92 -8.83 8.70 9.65
N SER A 93 -9.43 7.51 9.52
CA SER A 93 -8.69 6.31 9.08
C SER A 93 -8.09 6.50 7.70
N GLY A 94 -6.86 6.01 7.54
CA GLY A 94 -6.13 6.10 6.29
C GLY A 94 -4.66 5.74 6.44
N TYR A 95 -3.94 5.86 5.33
CA TYR A 95 -2.50 5.61 5.23
C TYR A 95 -1.83 6.76 4.51
N THR A 96 -0.59 7.04 4.89
CA THR A 96 0.25 8.01 4.21
C THR A 96 1.63 7.41 3.99
N TYR A 97 2.15 7.53 2.77
CA TYR A 97 3.51 7.13 2.39
C TYR A 97 4.25 8.36 1.92
N THR A 98 5.40 8.63 2.52
CA THR A 98 6.30 9.72 2.10
C THR A 98 7.66 9.11 1.73
N PHE A 99 8.19 9.49 0.57
CA PHE A 99 9.42 8.93 0.02
C PHE A 99 10.57 9.91 0.15
N THR A 100 11.73 9.40 0.61
CA THR A 100 12.96 10.18 0.66
C THR A 100 14.06 9.39 -0.02
N HIS A 101 14.55 9.90 -1.15
CA HIS A 101 15.69 9.32 -1.84
C HIS A 101 16.98 9.54 -1.04
N GLN A 102 17.78 8.49 -0.92
CA GLN A 102 19.04 8.50 -0.16
C GLN A 102 20.25 8.59 -1.11
N PRO A 103 21.37 9.18 -0.67
CA PRO A 103 22.58 9.28 -1.49
C PRO A 103 23.16 7.93 -1.93
N ASN A 104 22.88 6.86 -1.21
CA ASN A 104 23.31 5.49 -1.53
C ASN A 104 22.44 4.79 -2.60
N GLY A 105 21.46 5.51 -3.20
CA GLY A 105 20.56 4.98 -4.22
C GLY A 105 19.34 4.23 -3.69
N THR A 106 19.17 4.15 -2.36
CA THR A 106 17.94 3.59 -1.76
C THR A 106 16.88 4.67 -1.58
N THR A 107 15.63 4.24 -1.35
CA THR A 107 14.52 5.10 -0.96
C THR A 107 14.07 4.71 0.45
N HIS A 108 13.88 5.69 1.32
CA HIS A 108 13.18 5.49 2.58
C HIS A 108 11.71 5.81 2.40
N ILE A 109 10.85 4.88 2.78
CA ILE A 109 9.41 5.05 2.83
C ILE A 109 9.03 5.29 4.28
N ASP A 110 8.51 6.46 4.56
CA ASP A 110 7.90 6.81 5.85
C ASP A 110 6.43 6.44 5.79
N VAL A 111 5.97 5.56 6.68
CA VAL A 111 4.61 5.01 6.70
C VAL A 111 3.89 5.50 7.94
N PHE A 112 2.80 6.22 7.74
CA PHE A 112 1.92 6.66 8.80
C PHE A 112 0.52 6.10 8.58
N ILE A 113 -0.04 5.43 9.58
CA ILE A 113 -1.34 4.76 9.52
C ILE A 113 -2.20 5.28 10.68
N VAL A 114 -3.40 5.75 10.35
CA VAL A 114 -4.42 6.13 11.31
C VAL A 114 -5.57 5.15 11.23
N ARG A 115 -6.03 4.67 12.39
CA ARG A 115 -7.19 3.78 12.50
C ARG A 115 -8.14 4.26 13.57
N GLU A 116 -9.35 4.58 13.19
CA GLU A 116 -10.45 4.94 14.07
C GLU A 116 -11.55 3.88 13.94
N GLY A 117 -11.83 3.17 15.05
CA GLY A 117 -12.85 2.12 15.05
C GLY A 117 -14.26 2.70 15.07
N LYS A 118 -15.06 2.50 14.01
CA LYS A 118 -16.43 3.03 13.94
C LYS A 118 -17.47 2.20 14.71
N ASN A 119 -17.13 0.98 15.08
CA ASN A 119 -18.00 0.06 15.83
C ASN A 119 -17.20 -0.76 16.85
N PHE A 120 -17.86 -1.63 17.60
CA PHE A 120 -17.19 -2.44 18.63
C PHE A 120 -16.05 -3.31 18.05
N LYS A 121 -16.27 -3.95 16.89
CA LYS A 121 -15.24 -4.74 16.21
C LYS A 121 -14.04 -3.88 15.81
N GLY A 122 -14.29 -2.71 15.22
CA GLY A 122 -13.23 -1.76 14.84
C GLY A 122 -12.45 -1.24 16.06
N ARG A 123 -13.14 -0.95 17.17
CA ARG A 123 -12.49 -0.50 18.41
C ARG A 123 -11.59 -1.58 19.02
N LEU A 124 -12.06 -2.84 19.00
CA LEU A 124 -11.27 -3.97 19.47
C LEU A 124 -10.03 -4.18 18.59
N LEU A 125 -10.19 -4.13 17.25
CA LEU A 125 -9.06 -4.20 16.31
C LEU A 125 -8.07 -3.04 16.52
N GLY A 126 -8.57 -1.81 16.73
CA GLY A 126 -7.75 -0.66 17.05
C GLY A 126 -6.91 -0.85 18.32
N LEU A 127 -7.50 -1.45 19.36
CA LEU A 127 -6.77 -1.78 20.60
C LEU A 127 -5.66 -2.80 20.34
N VAL A 128 -5.93 -3.84 19.56
CA VAL A 128 -4.91 -4.83 19.17
C VAL A 128 -3.79 -4.17 18.37
N LEU A 129 -4.11 -3.30 17.42
CA LEU A 129 -3.13 -2.55 16.65
C LEU A 129 -2.25 -1.65 17.51
N ARG A 130 -2.78 -1.07 18.57
CA ARG A 130 -1.99 -0.24 19.50
C ARG A 130 -0.97 -1.05 20.28
N THR A 131 -1.26 -2.31 20.60
CA THR A 131 -0.40 -3.16 21.46
C THR A 131 0.66 -3.91 20.65
N ILE A 132 0.27 -4.59 19.58
CA ILE A 132 1.16 -5.44 18.77
C ILE A 132 1.24 -5.02 17.30
N GLY A 133 0.40 -4.07 16.87
CA GLY A 133 0.16 -3.78 15.47
C GLY A 133 1.36 -3.21 14.72
N LYS A 134 2.21 -2.40 15.38
CA LYS A 134 3.37 -1.80 14.71
C LYS A 134 4.29 -2.86 14.10
N GLY A 135 4.63 -3.90 14.85
CA GLY A 135 5.49 -4.98 14.37
C GLY A 135 4.83 -5.82 13.27
N VAL A 136 3.54 -6.12 13.43
CA VAL A 136 2.77 -6.90 12.45
C VAL A 136 2.60 -6.11 11.15
N LEU A 137 2.15 -4.86 11.22
CA LEU A 137 1.93 -4.01 10.05
C LEU A 137 3.24 -3.70 9.31
N ARG A 138 4.33 -3.47 10.05
CA ARG A 138 5.65 -3.31 9.45
C ARG A 138 6.05 -4.55 8.65
N ARG A 139 5.89 -5.75 9.21
CA ARG A 139 6.21 -7.01 8.51
C ARG A 139 5.34 -7.22 7.27
N VAL A 140 4.05 -6.95 7.37
CA VAL A 140 3.12 -7.04 6.22
C VAL A 140 3.55 -6.06 5.12
N PHE A 141 3.89 -4.83 5.49
CA PHE A 141 4.37 -3.82 4.56
C PHE A 141 5.71 -4.19 3.92
N GLU A 142 6.66 -4.70 4.72
CA GLU A 142 7.95 -5.20 4.24
C GLU A 142 7.79 -6.31 3.20
N ASN A 143 6.88 -7.26 3.44
CA ASN A 143 6.57 -8.32 2.47
C ASN A 143 6.01 -7.73 1.16
N SER A 144 5.15 -6.70 1.24
CA SER A 144 4.61 -6.02 0.06
C SER A 144 5.71 -5.29 -0.73
N VAL A 145 6.62 -4.60 -0.05
CA VAL A 145 7.78 -3.95 -0.68
C VAL A 145 8.64 -4.97 -1.41
N GLN A 146 8.99 -6.08 -0.75
CA GLN A 146 9.78 -7.17 -1.35
C GLN A 146 9.08 -7.80 -2.55
N ALA A 147 7.76 -7.97 -2.51
CA ALA A 147 7.00 -8.50 -3.64
C ALA A 147 7.04 -7.54 -4.85
N ILE A 148 6.95 -6.23 -4.63
CA ILE A 148 7.09 -5.21 -5.69
C ILE A 148 8.52 -5.21 -6.25
N GLU A 149 9.55 -5.28 -5.40
CA GLU A 149 10.96 -5.37 -5.80
C GLU A 149 11.18 -6.59 -6.71
N ALA A 150 10.75 -7.78 -6.28
CA ALA A 150 10.88 -9.02 -7.04
C ALA A 150 10.16 -8.94 -8.40
N ARG A 151 8.97 -8.35 -8.44
CA ARG A 151 8.21 -8.14 -9.68
C ARG A 151 8.93 -7.19 -10.64
N ASN A 152 9.53 -6.12 -10.15
CA ASN A 152 10.28 -5.18 -10.99
C ASN A 152 11.55 -5.82 -11.55
N LEU A 153 12.28 -6.59 -10.76
CA LEU A 153 13.45 -7.34 -11.23
C LEU A 153 13.07 -8.34 -12.33
N ALA A 154 11.96 -9.06 -12.16
CA ALA A 154 11.48 -10.00 -13.17
C ALA A 154 11.08 -9.32 -14.49
N LYS A 155 10.52 -8.08 -14.43
CA LYS A 155 10.22 -7.29 -15.63
C LYS A 155 11.50 -6.87 -16.36
N LEU A 156 12.53 -6.39 -15.65
CA LEU A 156 13.81 -6.00 -16.24
C LEU A 156 14.49 -7.18 -16.93
N SER A 157 14.57 -8.35 -16.30
CA SER A 157 15.16 -9.56 -16.87
C SER A 157 14.47 -10.00 -18.17
N LYS A 158 13.14 -9.83 -18.26
CA LYS A 158 12.41 -10.13 -19.51
C LYS A 158 12.73 -9.16 -20.63
N VAL A 159 12.90 -7.88 -20.32
CA VAL A 159 13.26 -6.84 -21.29
C VAL A 159 14.65 -7.13 -21.85
N ASP A 160 15.64 -7.42 -20.99
CA ASP A 160 17.01 -7.74 -21.39
C ASP A 160 17.06 -8.98 -22.31
N LEU A 161 16.27 -10.00 -22.00
CA LEU A 161 16.17 -11.21 -22.82
C LEU A 161 15.57 -10.95 -24.20
N LEU A 162 14.60 -10.04 -24.30
CA LEU A 162 13.99 -9.65 -25.57
C LEU A 162 14.95 -8.82 -26.43
N VAL A 163 15.70 -7.90 -25.80
CA VAL A 163 16.70 -7.09 -26.49
C VAL A 163 17.82 -7.96 -27.04
N SER A 164 18.34 -8.92 -26.27
CA SER A 164 19.39 -9.85 -26.73
C SER A 164 18.93 -10.68 -27.91
N LYS A 165 17.71 -11.22 -27.89
CA LYS A 165 17.14 -12.00 -29.00
C LYS A 165 16.88 -11.17 -30.26
N SER A 166 16.58 -9.90 -30.13
CA SER A 166 16.40 -9.00 -31.29
C SER A 166 17.74 -8.66 -31.96
N ALA A 167 18.82 -8.53 -31.17
CA ALA A 167 20.17 -8.29 -31.66
C ALA A 167 20.73 -9.50 -32.46
N GLU A 168 20.48 -10.74 -32.01
CA GLU A 168 20.90 -11.96 -32.71
C GLU A 168 20.20 -12.17 -34.06
N LYS A 169 18.95 -11.66 -34.23
CA LYS A 169 18.22 -11.78 -35.50
C LYS A 169 18.62 -10.74 -36.54
N SER A 170 19.44 -9.76 -36.18
CA SER A 170 19.89 -8.69 -37.09
C SER A 170 21.33 -8.86 -37.58
N SER A 171 21.97 -9.95 -37.17
CA SER A 171 23.31 -10.39 -37.68
C SER A 171 23.17 -11.56 -38.61
#